data_ebd7c0e7da291e5fa18760e016d7a3c6
#
_entry.id   ebd7c0e7da291e5fa18760e016d7a3c6
#
_cell.length_a   1.000
_cell.length_b   1.000
_cell.length_c   1.000
_cell.angle_alpha   90.00
_cell.angle_beta   90.00
_cell.angle_gamma   90.00
#
_symmetry.space_group_name_H-M   'P 1'
#
loop_
_entity.id
_entity.type
_entity.pdbx_description
1 polymer ?
#
loop_
_entity_poly.entity_id
_entity_poly.type
_entity_poly.pdbx_seq_one_letter_code
_entity_poly.pdbx_strand_id
1 'polypeptide(L)'
;SCGDLTFELNHARGETEDATWTWVPERKLLSPGDLFIYAVPNAGNPQKVQRYSGEWAAALRRMAALGAEIMLSGHGLPIFGADRIRVALLDSAELLDSIEAQVLALMNTGCTLDRVIHEVKIPQHLRDKPHLRPVYDDPQFLVRNVWRLYGGWYDGEPDNLLPAPRAEQAREWVDLAGGIDRVLERVATLRDEGNLRMACHLVEYAVIAEPGSKPAHALRAEVYA
;
A
#
# COMPACT_ATOMS: atom_id res chain seq x y z
N SER A 1 32.10 10.51 13.06
CA SER A 1 31.83 11.11 14.36
C SER A 1 31.68 12.62 14.21
N CYS A 2 30.94 13.24 15.11
CA CYS A 2 30.81 14.69 15.22
C CYS A 2 30.92 15.04 16.71
N GLY A 3 32.00 15.68 17.11
CA GLY A 3 32.35 15.78 18.53
C GLY A 3 32.56 14.40 19.15
N ASP A 4 31.89 14.17 20.26
CA ASP A 4 31.87 12.91 21.04
C ASP A 4 30.76 11.94 20.64
N LEU A 5 30.07 12.22 19.55
CA LEU A 5 29.01 11.33 19.04
C LEU A 5 29.47 10.53 17.85
N THR A 6 29.08 9.27 17.83
CA THR A 6 29.24 8.35 16.70
C THR A 6 27.92 8.27 15.95
N PHE A 7 27.95 8.41 14.63
CA PHE A 7 26.82 8.21 13.75
C PHE A 7 27.09 6.96 12.94
N GLU A 8 26.40 5.88 13.27
CA GLU A 8 26.46 4.63 12.54
C GLU A 8 25.40 4.66 11.43
N LEU A 9 25.86 4.74 10.18
CA LEU A 9 25.00 4.73 9.00
C LEU A 9 24.83 3.29 8.49
N ASN A 10 23.60 2.85 8.39
CA ASN A 10 23.26 1.49 8.03
C ASN A 10 22.37 1.47 6.79
N HIS A 11 22.80 0.78 5.76
CA HIS A 11 22.01 0.54 4.57
C HIS A 11 20.93 -0.52 4.80
N ALA A 12 19.77 -0.32 4.19
CA ALA A 12 18.72 -1.34 4.07
C ALA A 12 17.94 -1.11 2.77
N ARG A 13 17.60 -2.19 2.07
CA ARG A 13 16.56 -2.14 1.05
C ARG A 13 15.20 -2.16 1.74
N GLY A 14 14.31 -1.27 1.35
CA GLY A 14 12.99 -1.15 1.96
C GLY A 14 12.14 -0.23 1.14
N GLU A 15 11.97 1.01 1.57
CA GLU A 15 11.25 2.03 0.80
C GLU A 15 11.96 2.37 -0.52
N THR A 16 13.28 2.37 -0.52
CA THR A 16 14.12 2.47 -1.71
C THR A 16 15.21 1.40 -1.67
N GLU A 17 15.98 1.25 -2.75
CA GLU A 17 17.11 0.33 -2.79
C GLU A 17 18.27 0.79 -1.91
N ASP A 18 18.35 2.08 -1.64
CA ASP A 18 19.45 2.77 -0.95
C ASP A 18 19.03 3.41 0.37
N ALA A 19 17.90 3.00 0.96
CA ALA A 19 17.43 3.53 2.22
C ALA A 19 18.49 3.37 3.32
N THR A 20 18.68 4.44 4.09
CA THR A 20 19.70 4.49 5.13
C THR A 20 19.05 4.88 6.46
N TRP A 21 19.39 4.18 7.51
CA TRP A 21 19.01 4.53 8.88
C TRP A 21 20.24 4.79 9.73
N THR A 22 20.09 5.61 10.74
CA THR A 22 21.19 6.08 11.59
C THR A 22 20.98 5.66 13.03
N TRP A 23 22.04 5.15 13.64
CA TRP A 23 22.11 4.87 15.08
C TRP A 23 23.17 5.76 15.75
N VAL A 24 22.83 6.34 16.90
CA VAL A 24 23.74 7.13 17.74
C VAL A 24 23.81 6.46 19.12
N PRO A 25 24.80 5.57 19.34
CA PRO A 25 24.89 4.75 20.54
C PRO A 25 24.93 5.54 21.86
N GLU A 26 25.71 6.63 21.89
CA GLU A 26 25.90 7.45 23.08
C GLU A 26 24.61 8.13 23.55
N ARG A 27 23.62 8.24 22.66
CA ARG A 27 22.31 8.83 22.93
C ARG A 27 21.18 7.82 22.91
N LYS A 28 21.46 6.56 22.62
CA LYS A 28 20.47 5.52 22.32
C LYS A 28 19.38 6.04 21.37
N LEU A 29 19.82 6.80 20.37
CA LEU A 29 18.95 7.48 19.40
C LEU A 29 18.98 6.75 18.07
N LEU A 30 17.81 6.41 17.57
CA LEU A 30 17.58 5.81 16.29
C LEU A 30 16.86 6.80 15.35
N SER A 31 17.38 6.98 14.14
CA SER A 31 16.68 7.66 13.06
C SER A 31 16.49 6.67 11.90
N PRO A 32 15.31 6.05 11.80
CA PRO A 32 15.03 5.04 10.79
C PRO A 32 14.78 5.63 9.40
N GLY A 33 14.71 6.95 9.25
CA GLY A 33 14.18 7.56 8.03
C GLY A 33 12.75 7.07 7.76
N ASP A 34 12.39 6.95 6.50
CA ASP A 34 11.04 6.51 6.08
C ASP A 34 10.82 4.99 6.22
N LEU A 35 11.82 4.25 6.70
CA LEU A 35 11.59 2.87 7.13
C LEU A 35 10.61 2.80 8.32
N PHE A 36 10.33 3.92 9.00
CA PHE A 36 9.26 4.03 9.98
C PHE A 36 8.61 5.42 9.95
N ILE A 37 7.30 5.48 9.67
CA ILE A 37 6.53 6.73 9.47
C ILE A 37 5.30 6.87 10.39
N TYR A 38 5.17 6.07 11.45
CA TYR A 38 4.01 6.03 12.35
C TYR A 38 2.66 5.82 11.62
N ALA A 39 2.68 5.02 10.58
CA ALA A 39 1.52 4.59 9.78
C ALA A 39 1.81 3.19 9.21
N VAL A 40 0.89 2.62 8.46
CA VAL A 40 1.20 1.48 7.58
C VAL A 40 2.45 1.83 6.77
N PRO A 41 3.48 0.96 6.73
CA PRO A 41 4.69 1.22 5.94
C PRO A 41 4.35 1.58 4.49
N ASN A 42 5.00 2.62 3.97
CA ASN A 42 4.85 3.05 2.57
C ASN A 42 5.49 2.03 1.61
N ALA A 43 5.04 0.78 1.70
CA ALA A 43 5.61 -0.34 0.96
C ALA A 43 4.81 -0.71 -0.29
N GLY A 44 3.80 0.07 -0.67
CA GLY A 44 2.92 -0.23 -1.78
C GLY A 44 2.57 0.94 -2.69
N ASN A 45 3.07 2.14 -2.44
CA ASN A 45 2.68 3.35 -3.18
C ASN A 45 2.71 3.13 -4.70
N PRO A 46 1.56 3.31 -5.40
CA PRO A 46 1.42 2.94 -6.82
C PRO A 46 2.28 3.76 -7.79
N GLN A 47 2.72 4.96 -7.37
CA GLN A 47 3.50 5.87 -8.21
C GLN A 47 5.02 5.79 -7.96
N LYS A 48 5.47 4.81 -7.18
CA LYS A 48 6.87 4.71 -6.78
C LYS A 48 7.55 3.45 -7.35
N VAL A 49 8.86 3.45 -7.24
CA VAL A 49 9.70 2.29 -7.58
C VAL A 49 9.37 1.08 -6.70
N GLN A 50 9.95 -0.07 -7.03
CA GLN A 50 9.80 -1.29 -6.24
C GLN A 50 10.19 -1.07 -4.78
N ARG A 51 9.40 -1.63 -3.86
CA ARG A 51 9.65 -1.71 -2.42
C ARG A 51 9.98 -3.16 -2.05
N TYR A 52 10.71 -3.34 -0.96
CA TYR A 52 11.29 -4.63 -0.56
C TYR A 52 10.82 -5.01 0.85
N SER A 53 9.59 -5.53 0.96
CA SER A 53 8.90 -5.79 2.23
C SER A 53 9.68 -6.69 3.18
N GLY A 54 10.24 -7.81 2.71
CA GLY A 54 11.00 -8.74 3.56
C GLY A 54 12.32 -8.16 4.06
N GLU A 55 13.09 -7.48 3.19
CA GLU A 55 14.33 -6.82 3.60
C GLU A 55 14.07 -5.64 4.55
N TRP A 56 12.97 -4.93 4.32
CA TRP A 56 12.49 -3.87 5.21
C TRP A 56 12.13 -4.42 6.60
N ALA A 57 11.35 -5.49 6.67
CA ALA A 57 11.02 -6.16 7.93
C ALA A 57 12.29 -6.62 8.69
N ALA A 58 13.27 -7.18 7.98
CA ALA A 58 14.55 -7.55 8.57
C ALA A 58 15.32 -6.35 9.12
N ALA A 59 15.30 -5.20 8.43
CA ALA A 59 15.92 -3.96 8.92
C ALA A 59 15.25 -3.45 10.19
N LEU A 60 13.91 -3.43 10.24
CA LEU A 60 13.15 -3.03 11.42
C LEU A 60 13.46 -3.91 12.64
N ARG A 61 13.64 -5.23 12.45
CA ARG A 61 14.06 -6.14 13.53
C ARG A 61 15.48 -5.84 14.02
N ARG A 62 16.41 -5.52 13.13
CA ARG A 62 17.76 -5.08 13.51
C ARG A 62 17.71 -3.81 14.36
N MET A 63 16.90 -2.84 13.95
CA MET A 63 16.70 -1.59 14.72
C MET A 63 16.07 -1.86 16.08
N ALA A 64 15.07 -2.75 16.16
CA ALA A 64 14.41 -3.10 17.41
C ALA A 64 15.34 -3.76 18.43
N ALA A 65 16.40 -4.44 17.97
CA ALA A 65 17.40 -5.08 18.81
C ALA A 65 18.43 -4.10 19.43
N LEU A 66 18.49 -2.84 18.96
CA LEU A 66 19.46 -1.85 19.46
C LEU A 66 19.12 -1.29 20.85
N GLY A 67 17.86 -1.45 21.29
CA GLY A 67 17.43 -0.87 22.57
C GLY A 67 17.37 0.66 22.55
N ALA A 68 16.97 1.26 21.44
CA ALA A 68 16.82 2.69 21.29
C ALA A 68 15.84 3.26 22.33
N GLU A 69 16.21 4.35 22.99
CA GLU A 69 15.35 5.06 23.94
C GLU A 69 14.68 6.29 23.31
N ILE A 70 15.22 6.76 22.20
CA ILE A 70 14.69 7.86 21.38
C ILE A 70 14.64 7.40 19.93
N MET A 71 13.49 7.55 19.26
CA MET A 71 13.37 7.32 17.82
C MET A 71 12.82 8.56 17.12
N LEU A 72 13.56 9.04 16.14
CA LEU A 72 13.17 10.14 15.25
C LEU A 72 12.72 9.55 13.92
N SER A 73 11.43 9.22 13.81
CA SER A 73 10.83 8.67 12.61
C SER A 73 10.94 9.62 11.43
N GLY A 74 10.85 9.09 10.19
CA GLY A 74 10.87 9.91 8.98
C GLY A 74 9.70 10.88 8.92
N HIS A 75 8.52 10.43 9.39
CA HIS A 75 7.32 11.25 9.54
C HIS A 75 6.67 10.97 10.89
N GLY A 76 6.06 12.01 11.49
CA GLY A 76 5.40 11.94 12.78
C GLY A 76 6.22 12.56 13.92
N LEU A 77 5.77 12.32 15.14
CA LEU A 77 6.43 12.83 16.35
C LEU A 77 7.53 11.87 16.80
N PRO A 78 8.58 12.38 17.49
CA PRO A 78 9.55 11.51 18.16
C PRO A 78 8.88 10.52 19.11
N ILE A 79 9.41 9.30 19.16
CA ILE A 79 8.95 8.27 20.10
C ILE A 79 10.01 8.10 21.18
N PHE A 80 9.56 8.11 22.44
CA PHE A 80 10.40 7.93 23.60
C PHE A 80 10.04 6.64 24.35
N GLY A 81 11.06 5.95 24.81
CA GLY A 81 10.97 4.72 25.62
C GLY A 81 11.24 3.46 24.80
N ALA A 82 12.20 2.66 25.28
CA ALA A 82 12.73 1.51 24.57
C ALA A 82 11.65 0.48 24.20
N ASP A 83 10.74 0.18 25.12
CA ASP A 83 9.68 -0.79 24.86
C ASP A 83 8.69 -0.31 23.80
N ARG A 84 8.33 0.97 23.80
CA ARG A 84 7.44 1.55 22.78
C ARG A 84 8.06 1.48 21.40
N ILE A 85 9.33 1.86 21.29
CA ILE A 85 10.09 1.84 20.04
C ILE A 85 10.20 0.40 19.54
N ARG A 86 10.59 -0.52 20.42
CA ARG A 86 10.71 -1.94 20.06
C ARG A 86 9.40 -2.52 19.56
N VAL A 87 8.30 -2.26 20.27
CA VAL A 87 6.96 -2.73 19.86
C VAL A 87 6.57 -2.16 18.50
N ALA A 88 6.72 -0.84 18.29
CA ALA A 88 6.35 -0.19 17.03
C ALA A 88 7.13 -0.76 15.83
N LEU A 89 8.45 -0.97 16.00
CA LEU A 89 9.30 -1.55 14.96
C LEU A 89 8.95 -3.02 14.67
N LEU A 90 8.71 -3.82 15.72
CA LEU A 90 8.36 -5.24 15.56
C LEU A 90 6.96 -5.44 14.97
N ASP A 91 5.97 -4.65 15.36
CA ASP A 91 4.62 -4.68 14.80
C ASP A 91 4.66 -4.33 13.30
N SER A 92 5.46 -3.33 12.90
CA SER A 92 5.64 -2.96 11.50
C SER A 92 6.34 -4.05 10.70
N ALA A 93 7.35 -4.69 11.27
CA ALA A 93 8.04 -5.82 10.65
C ALA A 93 7.11 -7.03 10.46
N GLU A 94 6.30 -7.35 11.47
CA GLU A 94 5.33 -8.43 11.41
C GLU A 94 4.25 -8.18 10.35
N LEU A 95 3.77 -6.94 10.22
CA LEU A 95 2.81 -6.58 9.18
C LEU A 95 3.37 -6.85 7.79
N LEU A 96 4.60 -6.40 7.52
CA LEU A 96 5.26 -6.60 6.23
C LEU A 96 5.45 -8.08 5.92
N ASP A 97 6.00 -8.86 6.86
CA ASP A 97 6.21 -10.29 6.68
C ASP A 97 4.89 -11.07 6.52
N SER A 98 3.87 -10.71 7.29
CA SER A 98 2.57 -11.37 7.20
C SER A 98 1.93 -11.17 5.82
N ILE A 99 1.99 -9.95 5.27
CA ILE A 99 1.48 -9.68 3.92
C ILE A 99 2.30 -10.44 2.89
N GLU A 100 3.62 -10.37 2.96
CA GLU A 100 4.51 -11.06 2.00
C GLU A 100 4.28 -12.57 2.01
N ALA A 101 4.24 -13.19 3.19
CA ALA A 101 4.02 -14.63 3.31
C ALA A 101 2.67 -15.07 2.75
N GLN A 102 1.60 -14.32 3.00
CA GLN A 102 0.27 -14.62 2.47
C GLN A 102 0.22 -14.47 0.95
N VAL A 103 0.81 -13.39 0.40
CA VAL A 103 0.88 -13.16 -1.05
C VAL A 103 1.62 -14.31 -1.72
N LEU A 104 2.80 -14.68 -1.23
CA LEU A 104 3.59 -15.78 -1.79
C LEU A 104 2.88 -17.13 -1.70
N ALA A 105 2.18 -17.39 -0.58
CA ALA A 105 1.41 -18.62 -0.43
C ALA A 105 0.30 -18.72 -1.49
N LEU A 106 -0.45 -17.63 -1.73
CA LEU A 106 -1.51 -17.59 -2.74
C LEU A 106 -0.95 -17.65 -4.17
N MET A 107 0.14 -16.94 -4.46
CA MET A 107 0.84 -17.02 -5.75
C MET A 107 1.28 -18.45 -6.06
N ASN A 108 1.83 -19.17 -5.09
CA ASN A 108 2.27 -20.56 -5.24
C ASN A 108 1.11 -21.54 -5.49
N THR A 109 -0.12 -21.15 -5.23
CA THR A 109 -1.32 -21.93 -5.60
C THR A 109 -1.92 -21.54 -6.95
N GLY A 110 -1.30 -20.59 -7.66
CA GLY A 110 -1.79 -20.12 -8.97
C GLY A 110 -2.96 -19.14 -8.90
N CYS A 111 -3.14 -18.45 -7.76
CA CYS A 111 -4.16 -17.40 -7.65
C CYS A 111 -3.83 -16.20 -8.53
N THR A 112 -4.86 -15.55 -9.08
CA THR A 112 -4.72 -14.25 -9.77
C THR A 112 -4.47 -13.12 -8.79
N LEU A 113 -3.94 -12.00 -9.27
CA LEU A 113 -3.70 -10.81 -8.43
C LEU A 113 -5.01 -10.32 -7.78
N ASP A 114 -6.12 -10.32 -8.51
CA ASP A 114 -7.42 -9.92 -7.96
C ASP A 114 -7.77 -10.74 -6.72
N ARG A 115 -7.66 -12.07 -6.83
CA ARG A 115 -7.92 -12.95 -5.69
C ARG A 115 -6.97 -12.69 -4.53
N VAL A 116 -5.69 -12.51 -4.79
CA VAL A 116 -4.67 -12.23 -3.76
C VAL A 116 -5.00 -10.93 -3.01
N ILE A 117 -5.36 -9.86 -3.73
CA ILE A 117 -5.75 -8.56 -3.13
C ILE A 117 -6.92 -8.72 -2.15
N HIS A 118 -7.88 -9.58 -2.46
CA HIS A 118 -9.10 -9.72 -1.65
C HIS A 118 -8.97 -10.77 -0.54
N GLU A 119 -8.06 -11.74 -0.66
CA GLU A 119 -7.86 -12.79 0.34
C GLU A 119 -6.83 -12.45 1.43
N VAL A 120 -5.80 -11.67 1.11
CA VAL A 120 -4.79 -11.26 2.09
C VAL A 120 -5.42 -10.40 3.19
N LYS A 121 -5.11 -10.73 4.45
CA LYS A 121 -5.67 -10.03 5.62
C LYS A 121 -4.57 -9.58 6.57
N ILE A 122 -4.76 -8.40 7.14
CA ILE A 122 -3.93 -7.96 8.26
C ILE A 122 -4.26 -8.82 9.49
N PRO A 123 -3.25 -9.31 10.23
CA PRO A 123 -3.46 -9.97 11.51
C PRO A 123 -4.32 -9.13 12.46
N GLN A 124 -5.29 -9.77 13.14
CA GLN A 124 -6.27 -9.05 13.96
C GLN A 124 -5.62 -8.15 15.02
N HIS A 125 -4.56 -8.63 15.68
CA HIS A 125 -3.86 -7.88 16.73
C HIS A 125 -3.05 -6.67 16.25
N LEU A 126 -2.83 -6.54 14.92
CA LEU A 126 -2.15 -5.40 14.30
C LEU A 126 -3.13 -4.32 13.80
N ARG A 127 -4.40 -4.66 13.57
CA ARG A 127 -5.38 -3.75 12.93
C ARG A 127 -5.61 -2.45 13.67
N ASP A 128 -5.63 -2.52 15.00
CA ASP A 128 -5.99 -1.38 15.85
C ASP A 128 -4.77 -0.64 16.40
N LYS A 129 -3.57 -1.04 15.97
CA LYS A 129 -2.34 -0.39 16.40
C LYS A 129 -2.27 1.03 15.86
N PRO A 130 -2.09 2.06 16.70
CA PRO A 130 -2.11 3.46 16.26
C PRO A 130 -1.00 3.80 15.27
N HIS A 131 0.14 3.11 15.35
CA HIS A 131 1.27 3.26 14.45
C HIS A 131 1.20 2.40 13.17
N LEU A 132 0.08 1.71 12.94
CA LEU A 132 -0.20 0.92 11.72
C LEU A 132 -1.53 1.32 11.06
N ARG A 133 -2.01 2.54 11.31
CA ARG A 133 -3.22 3.03 10.64
C ARG A 133 -2.95 3.29 9.16
N PRO A 134 -3.87 2.92 8.26
CA PRO A 134 -3.75 3.17 6.82
C PRO A 134 -4.15 4.61 6.49
N VAL A 135 -3.39 5.58 7.00
CA VAL A 135 -3.63 7.02 6.78
C VAL A 135 -2.87 7.60 5.61
N TYR A 136 -1.93 6.85 5.05
CA TYR A 136 -1.12 7.23 3.90
C TYR A 136 -1.09 6.13 2.84
N ASP A 137 -0.71 4.91 3.20
CA ASP A 137 -0.70 3.75 2.31
C ASP A 137 -1.77 2.73 2.74
N ASP A 138 -2.30 1.96 1.80
CA ASP A 138 -3.29 0.92 2.06
C ASP A 138 -2.61 -0.46 1.98
N PRO A 139 -2.93 -1.40 2.88
CA PRO A 139 -2.39 -2.76 2.83
C PRO A 139 -2.57 -3.47 1.48
N GLN A 140 -3.62 -3.17 0.71
CA GLN A 140 -3.81 -3.72 -0.63
C GLN A 140 -2.75 -3.21 -1.62
N PHE A 141 -2.16 -2.03 -1.38
CA PHE A 141 -1.06 -1.53 -2.20
C PHE A 141 0.23 -2.34 -1.91
N LEU A 142 0.45 -2.71 -0.65
CA LEU A 142 1.55 -3.60 -0.28
C LEU A 142 1.42 -4.97 -0.98
N VAL A 143 0.20 -5.53 -1.01
CA VAL A 143 -0.09 -6.77 -1.74
C VAL A 143 0.32 -6.66 -3.21
N ARG A 144 -0.07 -5.59 -3.89
CA ARG A 144 0.30 -5.34 -5.30
C ARG A 144 1.81 -5.19 -5.49
N ASN A 145 2.47 -4.55 -4.53
CA ASN A 145 3.92 -4.38 -4.58
C ASN A 145 4.68 -5.69 -4.41
N VAL A 146 4.24 -6.55 -3.48
CA VAL A 146 4.80 -7.90 -3.30
C VAL A 146 4.55 -8.74 -4.54
N TRP A 147 3.34 -8.74 -5.09
CA TRP A 147 3.03 -9.41 -6.35
C TRP A 147 4.02 -8.99 -7.45
N ARG A 148 4.20 -7.67 -7.64
CA ARG A 148 5.11 -7.14 -8.66
C ARG A 148 6.56 -7.57 -8.45
N LEU A 149 7.01 -7.66 -7.19
CA LEU A 149 8.37 -8.07 -6.85
C LEU A 149 8.68 -9.50 -7.30
N TYR A 150 7.74 -10.41 -7.11
CA TYR A 150 7.95 -11.85 -7.35
C TYR A 150 7.30 -12.34 -8.66
N GLY A 151 6.19 -11.75 -9.11
CA GLY A 151 5.41 -12.17 -10.26
C GLY A 151 5.53 -11.26 -11.49
N GLY A 152 6.10 -10.06 -11.33
CA GLY A 152 6.16 -9.08 -12.41
C GLY A 152 4.82 -8.36 -12.62
N TRP A 153 4.53 -7.97 -13.86
CA TRP A 153 3.35 -7.16 -14.20
C TRP A 153 2.09 -7.96 -14.50
N TYR A 154 2.24 -9.25 -14.84
CA TYR A 154 1.09 -10.08 -15.22
C TYR A 154 0.25 -10.44 -13.98
N ASP A 155 -1.05 -10.16 -14.06
CA ASP A 155 -1.99 -10.31 -12.95
C ASP A 155 -2.68 -11.68 -12.88
N GLY A 156 -2.43 -12.56 -13.87
CA GLY A 156 -3.05 -13.88 -13.96
C GLY A 156 -4.34 -13.91 -14.79
N GLU A 157 -4.79 -12.75 -15.31
CA GLU A 157 -5.99 -12.67 -16.15
C GLU A 157 -5.59 -12.64 -17.62
N PRO A 158 -6.00 -13.65 -18.43
CA PRO A 158 -5.54 -13.80 -19.82
C PRO A 158 -5.88 -12.64 -20.75
N ASP A 159 -7.01 -11.97 -20.52
CA ASP A 159 -7.45 -10.80 -21.29
C ASP A 159 -6.57 -9.57 -21.07
N ASN A 160 -5.85 -9.49 -19.94
CA ASN A 160 -4.89 -8.44 -19.66
C ASN A 160 -3.49 -8.64 -20.29
N LEU A 161 -3.24 -9.78 -20.93
CA LEU A 161 -1.99 -9.99 -21.69
C LEU A 161 -1.91 -9.14 -22.96
N LEU A 162 -3.01 -9.02 -23.69
CA LEU A 162 -3.15 -8.22 -24.92
C LEU A 162 -4.50 -7.49 -24.88
N PRO A 163 -4.68 -6.52 -23.96
CA PRO A 163 -5.98 -5.92 -23.75
C PRO A 163 -6.40 -5.05 -24.93
N ALA A 164 -7.69 -5.05 -25.24
CA ALA A 164 -8.27 -4.04 -26.12
C ALA A 164 -8.09 -2.64 -25.49
N PRO A 165 -8.04 -1.56 -26.30
CA PRO A 165 -7.97 -0.21 -25.78
C PRO A 165 -9.10 0.07 -24.79
N ARG A 166 -8.76 0.65 -23.64
CA ARG A 166 -9.72 0.86 -22.55
C ARG A 166 -10.94 1.70 -22.98
N ALA A 167 -10.77 2.61 -23.93
CA ALA A 167 -11.87 3.39 -24.47
C ALA A 167 -12.85 2.54 -25.32
N GLU A 168 -12.37 1.50 -25.99
CA GLU A 168 -13.20 0.55 -26.74
C GLU A 168 -13.97 -0.35 -25.77
N GLN A 169 -13.28 -0.90 -24.77
CA GLN A 169 -13.92 -1.70 -23.71
C GLN A 169 -15.02 -0.90 -23.01
N ALA A 170 -14.75 0.37 -22.65
CA ALA A 170 -15.72 1.20 -21.97
C ALA A 170 -16.98 1.46 -22.82
N ARG A 171 -16.82 1.74 -24.13
CA ARG A 171 -17.96 1.91 -25.03
C ARG A 171 -18.79 0.64 -25.14
N GLU A 172 -18.14 -0.50 -25.32
CA GLU A 172 -18.83 -1.80 -25.41
C GLU A 172 -19.63 -2.11 -24.13
N TRP A 173 -19.05 -1.88 -22.95
CA TRP A 173 -19.75 -2.06 -21.68
C TRP A 173 -20.95 -1.11 -21.51
N VAL A 174 -20.79 0.17 -21.91
CA VAL A 174 -21.90 1.15 -21.83
C VAL A 174 -23.02 0.78 -22.80
N ASP A 175 -22.69 0.35 -24.02
CA ASP A 175 -23.67 -0.08 -25.03
C ASP A 175 -24.43 -1.34 -24.57
N LEU A 176 -23.72 -2.35 -24.06
CA LEU A 176 -24.33 -3.57 -23.50
C LEU A 176 -25.23 -3.27 -22.29
N ALA A 177 -24.92 -2.24 -21.49
CA ALA A 177 -25.76 -1.81 -20.37
C ALA A 177 -27.05 -1.09 -20.82
N GLY A 178 -27.17 -0.73 -22.09
CA GLY A 178 -28.30 0.04 -22.64
C GLY A 178 -28.08 1.54 -22.66
N GLY A 179 -26.83 1.99 -22.69
CA GLY A 179 -26.42 3.38 -22.82
C GLY A 179 -25.97 4.02 -21.51
N ILE A 180 -25.36 5.20 -21.64
CA ILE A 180 -24.73 5.92 -20.51
C ILE A 180 -25.71 6.24 -19.37
N ASP A 181 -26.93 6.62 -19.69
CA ASP A 181 -27.92 7.00 -18.67
C ASP A 181 -28.20 5.83 -17.71
N ARG A 182 -28.31 4.62 -18.24
CA ARG A 182 -28.49 3.40 -17.42
C ARG A 182 -27.29 3.12 -16.51
N VAL A 183 -26.10 3.35 -17.01
CA VAL A 183 -24.87 3.21 -16.22
C VAL A 183 -24.87 4.24 -15.09
N LEU A 184 -25.18 5.52 -15.36
CA LEU A 184 -25.21 6.59 -14.35
C LEU A 184 -26.30 6.35 -13.28
N GLU A 185 -27.49 5.88 -13.68
CA GLU A 185 -28.53 5.45 -12.71
C GLU A 185 -28.01 4.37 -11.76
N ARG A 186 -27.29 3.37 -12.30
CA ARG A 186 -26.73 2.29 -11.46
C ARG A 186 -25.60 2.78 -10.57
N VAL A 187 -24.74 3.68 -11.05
CA VAL A 187 -23.69 4.31 -10.25
C VAL A 187 -24.30 5.06 -9.06
N ALA A 188 -25.35 5.89 -9.30
CA ALA A 188 -26.02 6.61 -8.24
C ALA A 188 -26.61 5.65 -7.18
N THR A 189 -27.25 4.56 -7.63
CA THR A 189 -27.78 3.52 -6.72
C THR A 189 -26.65 2.91 -5.86
N LEU A 190 -25.51 2.53 -6.46
CA LEU A 190 -24.40 1.93 -5.74
C LEU A 190 -23.74 2.90 -4.75
N ARG A 191 -23.66 4.19 -5.10
CA ARG A 191 -23.20 5.25 -4.20
C ARG A 191 -24.11 5.34 -2.98
N ASP A 192 -25.42 5.39 -3.19
CA ASP A 192 -26.42 5.52 -2.14
C ASP A 192 -26.50 4.27 -1.24
N GLU A 193 -26.19 3.08 -1.79
CA GLU A 193 -25.99 1.82 -1.07
C GLU A 193 -24.64 1.76 -0.30
N GLY A 194 -23.75 2.73 -0.50
CA GLY A 194 -22.40 2.74 0.10
C GLY A 194 -21.39 1.79 -0.60
N ASN A 195 -21.77 1.21 -1.75
CA ASN A 195 -20.86 0.36 -2.53
C ASN A 195 -19.95 1.19 -3.45
N LEU A 196 -19.11 2.04 -2.83
CA LEU A 196 -18.30 3.01 -3.55
C LEU A 196 -17.27 2.36 -4.48
N ARG A 197 -16.68 1.23 -4.09
CA ARG A 197 -15.69 0.54 -4.96
C ARG A 197 -16.29 0.14 -6.31
N MET A 198 -17.50 -0.42 -6.31
CA MET A 198 -18.19 -0.77 -7.56
C MET A 198 -18.67 0.47 -8.32
N ALA A 199 -19.17 1.49 -7.60
CA ALA A 199 -19.55 2.76 -8.20
C ALA A 199 -18.37 3.41 -8.94
N CYS A 200 -17.16 3.41 -8.36
CA CYS A 200 -15.94 3.89 -9.01
C CYS A 200 -15.67 3.18 -10.36
N HIS A 201 -15.78 1.86 -10.42
CA HIS A 201 -15.56 1.12 -11.67
C HIS A 201 -16.53 1.55 -12.76
N LEU A 202 -17.82 1.60 -12.43
CA LEU A 202 -18.86 1.92 -13.44
C LEU A 202 -18.80 3.37 -13.89
N VAL A 203 -18.55 4.33 -12.98
CA VAL A 203 -18.45 5.74 -13.38
C VAL A 203 -17.21 6.01 -14.25
N GLU A 204 -16.10 5.31 -14.03
CA GLU A 204 -14.94 5.40 -14.92
C GLU A 204 -15.26 4.89 -16.32
N TYR A 205 -16.02 3.79 -16.47
CA TYR A 205 -16.47 3.36 -17.79
C TYR A 205 -17.34 4.41 -18.48
N ALA A 206 -18.28 5.04 -17.77
CA ALA A 206 -19.12 6.09 -18.32
C ALA A 206 -18.30 7.31 -18.81
N VAL A 207 -17.36 7.79 -18.01
CA VAL A 207 -16.48 8.94 -18.36
C VAL A 207 -15.55 8.60 -19.52
N ILE A 208 -15.02 7.38 -19.58
CA ILE A 208 -14.12 6.95 -20.65
C ILE A 208 -14.91 6.74 -21.96
N ALA A 209 -16.11 6.19 -21.90
CA ALA A 209 -16.97 5.99 -23.07
C ALA A 209 -17.41 7.31 -23.69
N GLU A 210 -17.82 8.27 -22.84
CA GLU A 210 -18.29 9.59 -23.25
C GLU A 210 -17.57 10.72 -22.48
N PRO A 211 -16.32 11.09 -22.90
CA PRO A 211 -15.51 12.09 -22.19
C PRO A 211 -16.14 13.49 -22.12
N GLY A 212 -17.11 13.80 -22.99
CA GLY A 212 -17.85 15.07 -22.99
C GLY A 212 -19.07 15.10 -22.08
N SER A 213 -19.44 13.98 -21.42
CA SER A 213 -20.65 13.88 -20.60
C SER A 213 -20.48 14.62 -19.28
N LYS A 214 -21.09 15.81 -19.16
CA LYS A 214 -21.10 16.57 -17.91
C LYS A 214 -21.75 15.81 -16.74
N PRO A 215 -22.88 15.07 -16.92
CA PRO A 215 -23.45 14.27 -15.85
C PRO A 215 -22.52 13.18 -15.32
N ALA A 216 -21.78 12.50 -16.22
CA ALA A 216 -20.81 11.48 -15.83
C ALA A 216 -19.67 12.08 -14.96
N HIS A 217 -19.12 13.21 -15.38
CA HIS A 217 -18.09 13.90 -14.61
C HIS A 217 -18.58 14.42 -13.24
N ALA A 218 -19.83 14.94 -13.18
CA ALA A 218 -20.41 15.38 -11.92
C ALA A 218 -20.57 14.20 -10.94
N LEU A 219 -21.15 13.09 -11.40
CA LEU A 219 -21.33 11.91 -10.58
C LEU A 219 -20.00 11.27 -10.17
N ARG A 220 -19.00 11.30 -11.06
CA ARG A 220 -17.64 10.87 -10.72
C ARG A 220 -17.07 11.67 -9.55
N ALA A 221 -17.23 12.98 -9.56
CA ALA A 221 -16.78 13.83 -8.45
C ALA A 221 -17.46 13.46 -7.12
N GLU A 222 -18.77 13.16 -7.15
CA GLU A 222 -19.51 12.74 -5.97
C GLU A 222 -19.09 11.36 -5.42
N VAL A 223 -18.74 10.42 -6.33
CA VAL A 223 -18.31 9.06 -5.94
C VAL A 223 -16.92 9.06 -5.31
N TYR A 224 -16.05 10.01 -5.70
CA TYR A 224 -14.67 10.10 -5.20
C TYR A 224 -14.51 11.11 -4.04
N ALA A 225 -15.54 11.84 -3.64
CA ALA A 225 -15.50 12.77 -2.50
C ALA A 225 -15.62 12.06 -1.16
#